data_3eefa047f7ea5c0e02c816c114508c70
#
_entry.id   3eefa047f7ea5c0e02c816c114508c70
#
_cell.length_a   1.000
_cell.length_b   1.000
_cell.length_c   1.000
_cell.angle_alpha   90.00
_cell.angle_beta   90.00
_cell.angle_gamma   90.00
#
_symmetry.space_group_name_H-M   'P 1'
#
loop_
_entity.id
_entity.type
_entity.pdbx_description
1 polymer ?
#
loop_
_entity_poly.entity_id
_entity_poly.type
_entity_poly.pdbx_seq_one_letter_code
_entity_poly.pdbx_strand_id
1 'polypeptide(L)'
;MTEKTLEDVCNILPRSNRNTKYGNKYGKYPFYKSSMIVDSFVDSPDYEGLSIIIGDTGSPNINYAYEFSASDNCYILQNKNKSILNLKYAYYYLYNRLDIMKNLYKGNEGNEGSDIIKHISKASIKGIKIFIPSLEKQNEIVEYCDDCKNNITLLEKEIENNKINIQAYITHHTIGVI
;
A
#
# COMPACT_ATOMS: atom_id res chain seq x y z
N MET A 1 -3.77 25.02 -8.12
CA MET A 1 -3.83 23.56 -8.26
C MET A 1 -3.37 23.21 -9.66
N THR A 2 -2.36 22.36 -9.81
CA THR A 2 -1.81 21.96 -11.12
C THR A 2 -1.93 20.45 -11.29
N GLU A 3 -2.29 20.00 -12.50
CA GLU A 3 -2.25 18.60 -12.85
C GLU A 3 -0.83 18.23 -13.28
N LYS A 4 -0.30 17.14 -12.75
CA LYS A 4 1.02 16.56 -13.06
C LYS A 4 0.87 15.07 -13.27
N THR A 5 1.83 14.44 -13.95
CA THR A 5 1.94 12.99 -13.98
C THR A 5 2.82 12.51 -12.81
N LEU A 6 2.72 11.22 -12.44
CA LEU A 6 3.66 10.66 -11.47
C LEU A 6 5.11 10.73 -11.96
N GLU A 7 5.34 10.65 -13.28
CA GLU A 7 6.67 10.83 -13.86
C GLU A 7 7.24 12.23 -13.60
N ASP A 8 6.40 13.26 -13.57
CA ASP A 8 6.86 14.64 -13.32
C ASP A 8 7.38 14.82 -11.89
N VAL A 9 6.79 14.12 -10.91
CA VAL A 9 6.99 14.38 -9.48
C VAL A 9 7.63 13.24 -8.69
N CYS A 10 7.69 12.03 -9.25
CA CYS A 10 8.29 10.85 -8.62
C CYS A 10 9.36 10.21 -9.48
N ASN A 11 10.40 9.68 -8.83
CA ASN A 11 11.35 8.74 -9.41
C ASN A 11 10.82 7.33 -9.21
N ILE A 12 10.82 6.51 -10.27
CA ILE A 12 10.58 5.08 -10.15
C ILE A 12 11.94 4.39 -10.04
N LEU A 13 12.23 3.85 -8.86
CA LEU A 13 13.48 3.18 -8.55
C LEU A 13 13.64 1.87 -9.36
N PRO A 14 14.87 1.34 -9.47
CA PRO A 14 15.09 0.00 -9.97
C PRO A 14 14.27 -1.02 -9.18
N ARG A 15 13.72 -2.01 -9.87
CA ARG A 15 13.01 -3.12 -9.21
C ARG A 15 13.98 -4.01 -8.45
N SER A 16 13.46 -4.63 -7.41
CA SER A 16 14.16 -5.71 -6.72
C SER A 16 14.36 -6.91 -7.64
N ASN A 17 15.42 -7.68 -7.37
CA ASN A 17 15.65 -9.00 -7.96
C ASN A 17 15.10 -10.14 -7.08
N ARG A 18 14.44 -9.83 -5.96
CA ARG A 18 13.90 -10.81 -5.03
C ARG A 18 12.55 -11.32 -5.52
N ASN A 19 12.38 -12.62 -5.58
CA ASN A 19 11.06 -13.20 -5.88
C ASN A 19 10.13 -13.13 -4.65
N THR A 20 8.85 -13.41 -4.83
CA THR A 20 7.82 -13.33 -3.79
C THR A 20 8.00 -14.30 -2.61
N LYS A 21 8.87 -15.31 -2.73
CA LYS A 21 9.17 -16.31 -1.67
C LYS A 21 10.35 -15.91 -0.79
N TYR A 22 11.00 -14.78 -1.05
CA TYR A 22 12.23 -14.36 -0.37
C TYR A 22 12.01 -14.03 1.10
N GLY A 23 10.94 -13.32 1.42
CA GLY A 23 10.62 -12.96 2.80
C GLY A 23 10.12 -14.15 3.63
N ASN A 24 10.18 -14.02 4.94
CA ASN A 24 9.74 -15.02 5.92
C ASN A 24 8.76 -14.43 6.94
N LYS A 25 8.27 -15.24 7.89
CA LYS A 25 7.32 -14.80 8.93
C LYS A 25 7.94 -13.86 9.96
N TYR A 26 9.26 -13.88 10.09
CA TYR A 26 9.99 -13.17 11.13
C TYR A 26 11.04 -12.29 10.48
N GLY A 27 11.20 -11.08 10.98
CA GLY A 27 12.17 -10.13 10.47
C GLY A 27 11.84 -8.73 10.97
N LYS A 28 12.79 -7.83 10.89
CA LYS A 28 12.65 -6.47 11.40
C LYS A 28 11.92 -5.55 10.41
N TYR A 29 12.08 -5.80 9.12
CA TYR A 29 11.60 -4.91 8.06
C TYR A 29 10.54 -5.60 7.20
N PRO A 30 9.46 -4.90 6.81
CA PRO A 30 8.42 -5.48 5.96
C PRO A 30 8.97 -5.83 4.58
N PHE A 31 8.49 -6.95 4.04
CA PHE A 31 8.73 -7.39 2.67
C PHE A 31 7.44 -7.30 1.86
N TYR A 32 7.38 -6.35 0.95
CA TYR A 32 6.20 -6.09 0.13
C TYR A 32 6.16 -7.00 -1.09
N LYS A 33 4.99 -7.56 -1.31
CA LYS A 33 4.60 -8.30 -2.50
C LYS A 33 3.48 -7.53 -3.21
N SER A 34 3.01 -8.02 -4.34
CA SER A 34 1.82 -7.43 -5.01
C SER A 34 0.54 -7.76 -4.22
N SER A 35 0.45 -7.24 -2.99
CA SER A 35 -0.65 -7.46 -2.03
C SER A 35 -0.83 -6.25 -1.11
N MET A 36 -2.07 -6.02 -0.66
CA MET A 36 -2.37 -5.04 0.40
C MET A 36 -1.93 -5.53 1.79
N ILE A 37 -1.85 -6.85 1.98
CA ILE A 37 -1.48 -7.46 3.26
C ILE A 37 0.04 -7.66 3.29
N VAL A 38 0.66 -7.15 4.35
CA VAL A 38 2.08 -7.37 4.65
C VAL A 38 2.17 -8.53 5.64
N ASP A 39 2.51 -9.70 5.13
CA ASP A 39 2.61 -10.97 5.87
C ASP A 39 4.02 -11.57 5.86
N SER A 40 4.98 -10.81 5.36
CA SER A 40 6.34 -11.28 5.11
C SER A 40 7.34 -10.20 5.50
N PHE A 41 8.51 -10.62 6.02
CA PHE A 41 9.53 -9.74 6.60
C PHE A 41 10.94 -10.19 6.21
N VAL A 42 11.91 -9.30 6.42
CA VAL A 42 13.35 -9.53 6.20
C VAL A 42 14.18 -8.90 7.32
N ASP A 43 15.44 -9.32 7.46
CA ASP A 43 16.33 -8.82 8.52
C ASP A 43 17.04 -7.52 8.14
N SER A 44 17.12 -7.21 6.84
CA SER A 44 17.71 -5.96 6.33
C SER A 44 16.86 -5.40 5.19
N PRO A 45 16.70 -4.05 5.11
CA PRO A 45 15.94 -3.42 4.05
C PRO A 45 16.78 -3.31 2.78
N ASP A 46 16.15 -3.41 1.61
CA ASP A 46 16.77 -3.10 0.30
C ASP A 46 16.52 -1.64 -0.11
N TYR A 47 15.50 -1.02 0.48
CA TYR A 47 15.09 0.34 0.18
C TYR A 47 14.99 1.16 1.45
N GLU A 48 15.51 2.37 1.38
CA GLU A 48 15.44 3.38 2.42
C GLU A 48 14.79 4.66 1.87
N GLY A 49 14.19 5.45 2.77
CA GLY A 49 13.48 6.67 2.43
C GLY A 49 12.01 6.42 2.08
N LEU A 50 11.21 7.45 2.34
CA LEU A 50 9.78 7.42 2.11
C LEU A 50 9.46 7.01 0.67
N SER A 51 8.69 5.95 0.53
CA SER A 51 8.37 5.34 -0.76
C SER A 51 6.90 4.94 -0.84
N ILE A 52 6.33 5.10 -2.02
CA ILE A 52 5.08 4.46 -2.41
C ILE A 52 5.43 3.16 -3.12
N ILE A 53 4.79 2.07 -2.73
CA ILE A 53 4.98 0.74 -3.29
C ILE A 53 3.70 0.36 -4.02
N ILE A 54 3.79 0.11 -5.34
CA ILE A 54 2.66 -0.31 -6.18
C ILE A 54 2.92 -1.72 -6.67
N GLY A 55 2.04 -2.66 -6.32
CA GLY A 55 2.09 -4.01 -6.86
C GLY A 55 1.73 -4.03 -8.34
N ASP A 56 2.43 -4.82 -9.15
CA ASP A 56 2.21 -4.86 -10.59
C ASP A 56 1.27 -5.96 -11.07
N THR A 57 0.90 -6.90 -10.19
CA THR A 57 0.09 -8.09 -10.56
C THR A 57 -1.23 -8.13 -9.83
N GLY A 58 -2.25 -8.68 -10.49
CA GLY A 58 -3.56 -8.95 -9.91
C GLY A 58 -4.45 -7.72 -9.80
N SER A 59 -4.84 -7.35 -8.59
CA SER A 59 -5.63 -6.16 -8.29
C SER A 59 -4.75 -5.00 -7.86
N PRO A 60 -5.18 -3.74 -8.11
CA PRO A 60 -4.46 -2.58 -7.63
C PRO A 60 -4.21 -2.66 -6.13
N ASN A 61 -2.97 -2.49 -5.75
CA ASN A 61 -2.56 -2.40 -4.35
C ASN A 61 -1.46 -1.36 -4.24
N ILE A 62 -1.49 -0.63 -3.13
CA ILE A 62 -0.57 0.46 -2.88
C ILE A 62 -0.22 0.48 -1.39
N ASN A 63 1.06 0.60 -1.10
CA ASN A 63 1.60 0.68 0.24
C ASN A 63 2.51 1.90 0.37
N TYR A 64 2.87 2.24 1.60
CA TYR A 64 3.73 3.37 1.93
C TYR A 64 4.66 2.97 3.08
N ALA A 65 5.96 3.10 2.87
CA ALA A 65 6.96 2.68 3.84
C ALA A 65 8.25 3.51 3.77
N TYR A 66 9.08 3.37 4.81
CA TYR A 66 10.37 4.08 4.92
C TYR A 66 11.55 3.12 4.73
N GLU A 67 11.67 2.06 5.54
CA GLU A 67 12.69 1.01 5.45
C GLU A 67 11.99 -0.32 5.18
N PHE A 68 12.27 -0.92 4.03
CA PHE A 68 11.56 -2.12 3.59
C PHE A 68 12.33 -2.86 2.49
N SER A 69 11.89 -4.06 2.20
CA SER A 69 12.23 -4.76 0.97
C SER A 69 10.97 -5.06 0.16
N ALA A 70 11.13 -5.35 -1.12
CA ALA A 70 10.02 -5.67 -2.00
C ALA A 70 10.39 -6.78 -2.98
N SER A 71 9.39 -7.48 -3.51
CA SER A 71 9.58 -8.42 -4.60
C SER A 71 9.73 -7.70 -5.94
N ASP A 72 10.19 -8.43 -6.95
CA ASP A 72 10.26 -8.03 -8.35
C ASP A 72 8.89 -7.62 -8.95
N ASN A 73 7.79 -7.98 -8.28
CA ASN A 73 6.42 -7.62 -8.66
C ASN A 73 5.96 -6.27 -8.05
N CYS A 74 6.89 -5.42 -7.61
CA CYS A 74 6.56 -4.10 -7.06
C CYS A 74 7.30 -2.98 -7.78
N TYR A 75 6.61 -1.87 -8.00
CA TYR A 75 7.22 -0.61 -8.38
C TYR A 75 7.39 0.28 -7.15
N ILE A 76 8.55 0.89 -7.02
CA ILE A 76 8.93 1.73 -5.90
C ILE A 76 9.05 3.17 -6.38
N LEU A 77 8.26 4.07 -5.81
CA LEU A 77 8.24 5.47 -6.17
C LEU A 77 8.75 6.32 -5.01
N GLN A 78 9.71 7.19 -5.30
CA GLN A 78 10.20 8.20 -4.36
C GLN A 78 10.04 9.61 -4.92
N ASN A 79 9.97 10.57 -4.03
CA ASN A 79 9.76 11.97 -4.37
C ASN A 79 10.97 12.55 -5.14
N LYS A 80 10.71 13.27 -6.24
CA LYS A 80 11.73 14.05 -6.94
C LYS A 80 12.05 15.35 -6.21
N ASN A 81 11.02 16.00 -5.67
CA ASN A 81 11.16 17.31 -5.01
C ASN A 81 10.15 17.44 -3.87
N LYS A 82 10.66 17.45 -2.64
CA LYS A 82 9.86 17.57 -1.41
C LYS A 82 9.21 18.96 -1.24
N SER A 83 9.69 19.98 -1.95
CA SER A 83 9.08 21.32 -1.93
C SER A 83 7.84 21.42 -2.81
N ILE A 84 7.59 20.44 -3.67
CA ILE A 84 6.44 20.40 -4.59
C ILE A 84 5.41 19.38 -4.13
N LEU A 85 5.87 18.21 -3.70
CA LEU A 85 5.02 17.09 -3.36
C LEU A 85 5.32 16.56 -1.95
N ASN A 86 4.30 16.45 -1.12
CA ASN A 86 4.31 15.55 0.02
C ASN A 86 3.98 14.13 -0.49
N LEU A 87 4.91 13.20 -0.40
CA LEU A 87 4.73 11.85 -0.95
C LEU A 87 3.58 11.09 -0.28
N LYS A 88 3.29 11.37 0.99
CA LYS A 88 2.17 10.76 1.70
C LYS A 88 0.83 11.28 1.19
N TYR A 89 0.77 12.55 0.76
CA TYR A 89 -0.38 13.08 0.03
C TYR A 89 -0.62 12.29 -1.27
N ALA A 90 0.43 12.04 -2.05
CA ALA A 90 0.32 11.24 -3.27
C ALA A 90 -0.16 9.81 -2.96
N TYR A 91 0.33 9.20 -1.88
CA TYR A 91 -0.15 7.90 -1.42
C TYR A 91 -1.67 7.93 -1.15
N TYR A 92 -2.18 8.87 -0.34
CA TYR A 92 -3.61 8.97 -0.05
C TYR A 92 -4.44 9.29 -1.30
N TYR A 93 -3.91 10.14 -2.16
CA TYR A 93 -4.56 10.46 -3.45
C TYR A 93 -4.75 9.23 -4.33
N LEU A 94 -3.74 8.40 -4.45
CA LEU A 94 -3.78 7.16 -5.25
C LEU A 94 -4.60 6.07 -4.55
N TYR A 95 -4.46 5.93 -3.23
CA TYR A 95 -5.22 4.96 -2.43
C TYR A 95 -6.73 5.18 -2.57
N ASN A 96 -7.18 6.42 -2.61
CA ASN A 96 -8.58 6.77 -2.82
C ASN A 96 -9.06 6.58 -4.29
N ARG A 97 -8.19 6.08 -5.17
CA ARG A 97 -8.46 5.88 -6.60
C ARG A 97 -8.06 4.50 -7.10
N LEU A 98 -8.00 3.51 -6.23
CA LEU A 98 -7.66 2.13 -6.60
C LEU A 98 -8.66 1.55 -7.62
N ASP A 99 -9.92 1.94 -7.55
CA ASP A 99 -10.97 1.58 -8.52
C ASP A 99 -10.65 2.09 -9.93
N ILE A 100 -10.18 3.35 -10.05
CA ILE A 100 -9.76 3.93 -11.32
C ILE A 100 -8.46 3.26 -11.81
N MET A 101 -7.52 3.03 -10.90
CA MET A 101 -6.26 2.35 -11.22
C MET A 101 -6.48 0.93 -11.77
N LYS A 102 -7.57 0.27 -11.39
CA LYS A 102 -7.94 -1.06 -11.87
C LYS A 102 -7.97 -1.15 -13.39
N ASN A 103 -8.36 -0.08 -14.08
CA ASN A 103 -8.41 -0.02 -15.54
C ASN A 103 -7.01 0.04 -16.20
N LEU A 104 -5.97 0.31 -15.43
CA LEU A 104 -4.57 0.33 -15.90
C LEU A 104 -3.93 -1.06 -15.89
N TYR A 105 -4.52 -2.02 -15.17
CA TYR A 105 -4.06 -3.40 -15.13
C TYR A 105 -4.62 -4.16 -16.34
N LYS A 106 -3.75 -4.55 -17.25
CA LYS A 106 -4.08 -5.26 -18.49
C LYS A 106 -3.65 -6.72 -18.36
N GLY A 107 -4.53 -7.63 -18.77
CA GLY A 107 -4.17 -9.03 -19.01
C GLY A 107 -3.69 -9.19 -20.45
N ASN A 108 -2.78 -10.09 -20.72
CA ASN A 108 -2.57 -10.59 -22.07
C ASN A 108 -3.79 -11.46 -22.42
N GLU A 109 -4.31 -11.32 -23.64
CA GLU A 109 -5.33 -12.23 -24.16
C GLU A 109 -4.70 -13.64 -24.20
N GLY A 110 -5.03 -14.44 -23.19
CA GLY A 110 -4.62 -15.85 -23.11
C GLY A 110 -5.64 -16.75 -23.78
N ASN A 111 -5.29 -17.98 -24.04
CA ASN A 111 -6.19 -19.01 -24.53
C ASN A 111 -7.40 -19.16 -23.59
N GLU A 112 -8.59 -19.40 -24.15
CA GLU A 112 -9.83 -19.62 -23.42
C GLU A 112 -9.61 -20.64 -22.26
N GLY A 113 -9.93 -20.22 -21.02
CA GLY A 113 -9.90 -21.10 -19.84
C GLY A 113 -8.72 -20.90 -18.87
N SER A 114 -7.76 -20.00 -19.13
CA SER A 114 -6.73 -19.67 -18.14
C SER A 114 -7.09 -18.39 -17.37
N ASP A 115 -6.88 -18.40 -16.04
CA ASP A 115 -6.98 -17.19 -15.23
C ASP A 115 -5.96 -16.16 -15.69
N ILE A 116 -6.43 -15.08 -16.32
CA ILE A 116 -5.56 -14.04 -16.88
C ILE A 116 -5.03 -13.18 -15.72
N ILE A 117 -3.75 -13.33 -15.42
CA ILE A 117 -3.08 -12.44 -14.47
C ILE A 117 -2.90 -11.07 -15.13
N LYS A 118 -3.54 -10.05 -14.54
CA LYS A 118 -3.43 -8.68 -15.01
C LYS A 118 -2.19 -8.02 -14.44
N HIS A 119 -1.56 -7.16 -15.24
CA HIS A 119 -0.38 -6.40 -14.86
C HIS A 119 -0.55 -4.92 -15.17
N ILE A 120 0.06 -4.06 -14.33
CA ILE A 120 0.26 -2.65 -14.65
C ILE A 120 1.68 -2.43 -15.18
N SER A 121 1.81 -1.70 -16.29
CA SER A 121 3.11 -1.38 -16.85
C SER A 121 3.76 -0.17 -16.17
N LYS A 122 5.10 -0.06 -16.25
CA LYS A 122 5.85 1.12 -15.81
C LYS A 122 5.37 2.39 -16.54
N ALA A 123 5.05 2.29 -17.82
CA ALA A 123 4.54 3.40 -18.61
C ALA A 123 3.16 3.86 -18.12
N SER A 124 2.28 2.92 -17.78
CA SER A 124 0.98 3.25 -17.20
C SER A 124 1.11 3.97 -15.86
N ILE A 125 2.02 3.52 -14.98
CA ILE A 125 2.28 4.19 -13.68
C ILE A 125 2.81 5.61 -13.90
N LYS A 126 3.76 5.81 -14.80
CA LYS A 126 4.31 7.11 -15.13
C LYS A 126 3.24 8.10 -15.59
N GLY A 127 2.29 7.63 -16.38
CA GLY A 127 1.19 8.43 -16.94
C GLY A 127 0.05 8.71 -15.96
N ILE A 128 0.03 8.16 -14.75
CA ILE A 128 -1.02 8.45 -13.76
C ILE A 128 -1.00 9.94 -13.42
N LYS A 129 -2.14 10.58 -13.58
CA LYS A 129 -2.33 11.99 -13.29
C LYS A 129 -2.66 12.21 -11.82
N ILE A 130 -2.04 13.23 -11.24
CA ILE A 130 -2.25 13.67 -9.86
C ILE A 130 -2.45 15.19 -9.83
N PHE A 131 -3.47 15.65 -9.12
CA PHE A 131 -3.66 17.08 -8.85
C PHE A 131 -2.84 17.48 -7.64
N ILE A 132 -2.01 18.52 -7.81
CA ILE A 132 -1.08 19.01 -6.78
C ILE A 132 -1.54 20.39 -6.30
N PRO A 133 -2.14 20.50 -5.12
CA PRO A 133 -2.40 21.77 -4.47
C PRO A 133 -1.12 22.36 -3.86
N SER A 134 -1.22 23.49 -3.15
CA SER A 134 -0.11 24.02 -2.36
C SER A 134 0.40 22.99 -1.36
N LEU A 135 1.68 23.03 -1.01
CA LEU A 135 2.28 22.10 -0.06
C LEU A 135 1.58 22.15 1.32
N GLU A 136 1.18 23.33 1.74
CA GLU A 136 0.36 23.55 2.95
C GLU A 136 -0.93 22.71 2.89
N LYS A 137 -1.67 22.80 1.76
CA LYS A 137 -2.91 22.04 1.61
C LYS A 137 -2.68 20.53 1.50
N GLN A 138 -1.56 20.10 0.93
CA GLN A 138 -1.16 18.68 0.94
C GLN A 138 -0.92 18.20 2.38
N ASN A 139 -0.26 19.01 3.21
CA ASN A 139 0.03 18.66 4.61
C ASN A 139 -1.26 18.58 5.45
N GLU A 140 -2.18 19.54 5.30
CA GLU A 140 -3.50 19.48 5.95
C GLU A 140 -4.26 18.19 5.60
N ILE A 141 -4.27 17.81 4.32
CA ILE A 141 -4.92 16.59 3.87
C ILE A 141 -4.26 15.34 4.49
N VAL A 142 -2.93 15.31 4.56
CA VAL A 142 -2.18 14.20 5.16
C VAL A 142 -2.50 14.08 6.64
N GLU A 143 -2.47 15.17 7.39
CA GLU A 143 -2.79 15.22 8.82
C GLU A 143 -4.19 14.68 9.08
N TYR A 144 -5.19 15.18 8.36
CA TYR A 144 -6.57 14.70 8.47
C TYR A 144 -6.70 13.21 8.18
N CYS A 145 -6.06 12.73 7.11
CA CYS A 145 -6.11 11.30 6.75
C CYS A 145 -5.39 10.42 7.78
N ASP A 146 -4.28 10.89 8.35
CA ASP A 146 -3.55 10.20 9.42
C ASP A 146 -4.41 10.07 10.68
N ASP A 147 -5.06 11.14 11.09
CA ASP A 147 -5.97 11.16 12.25
C ASP A 147 -7.13 10.18 12.04
N CYS A 148 -7.77 10.21 10.88
CA CYS A 148 -8.82 9.25 10.54
C CYS A 148 -8.32 7.81 10.61
N LYS A 149 -7.13 7.51 10.08
CA LYS A 149 -6.54 6.18 10.09
C LYS A 149 -6.19 5.71 11.51
N ASN A 150 -5.67 6.60 12.33
CA ASN A 150 -5.39 6.32 13.75
C ASN A 150 -6.68 6.01 14.50
N ASN A 151 -7.75 6.79 14.29
CA ASN A 151 -9.05 6.55 14.90
C ASN A 151 -9.65 5.20 14.47
N ILE A 152 -9.56 4.84 13.19
CA ILE A 152 -9.98 3.51 12.70
C ILE A 152 -9.24 2.41 13.45
N THR A 153 -7.91 2.52 13.58
CA THR A 153 -7.09 1.52 14.28
C THR A 153 -7.46 1.39 15.77
N LEU A 154 -7.80 2.51 16.43
CA LEU A 154 -8.25 2.49 17.82
C LEU A 154 -9.61 1.80 17.97
N LEU A 155 -10.55 2.11 17.08
CA LEU A 155 -11.87 1.49 17.07
C LEU A 155 -11.80 -0.01 16.77
N GLU A 156 -10.95 -0.44 15.85
CA GLU A 156 -10.71 -1.86 15.56
C GLU A 156 -10.21 -2.62 16.80
N LYS A 157 -9.28 -2.03 17.56
CA LYS A 157 -8.80 -2.60 18.83
C LYS A 157 -9.90 -2.67 19.89
N GLU A 158 -10.73 -1.64 19.99
CA GLU A 158 -11.86 -1.62 20.93
C GLU A 158 -12.89 -2.68 20.57
N ILE A 159 -13.22 -2.84 19.28
CA ILE A 159 -14.12 -3.90 18.80
C ILE A 159 -13.56 -5.29 19.17
N GLU A 160 -12.26 -5.52 18.97
CA GLU A 160 -11.65 -6.82 19.29
C GLU A 160 -11.65 -7.10 20.80
N ASN A 161 -11.33 -6.11 21.64
CA ASN A 161 -11.42 -6.22 23.07
C ASN A 161 -12.86 -6.54 23.54
N ASN A 162 -13.87 -5.90 22.96
CA ASN A 162 -15.25 -6.15 23.29
C ASN A 162 -15.70 -7.58 22.87
N LYS A 163 -15.23 -8.09 21.74
CA LYS A 163 -15.47 -9.50 21.37
C LYS A 163 -14.88 -10.48 22.40
N ILE A 164 -13.65 -10.23 22.86
CA ILE A 164 -12.99 -11.04 23.88
C ILE A 164 -13.80 -11.00 25.18
N ASN A 165 -14.25 -9.81 25.61
CA ASN A 165 -15.05 -9.65 26.82
C ASN A 165 -16.39 -10.38 26.74
N ILE A 166 -17.09 -10.32 25.61
CA ILE A 166 -18.33 -11.05 25.35
C ILE A 166 -18.09 -12.56 25.48
N GLN A 167 -17.04 -13.06 24.84
CA GLN A 167 -16.69 -14.49 24.89
C GLN A 167 -16.38 -14.95 26.33
N ALA A 168 -15.61 -14.17 27.07
CA ALA A 168 -15.28 -14.43 28.45
C ALA A 168 -16.54 -14.45 29.34
N TYR A 169 -17.43 -13.48 29.14
CA TYR A 169 -18.70 -13.40 29.88
C TYR A 169 -19.59 -14.62 29.64
N ILE A 170 -19.78 -15.01 28.37
CA ILE A 170 -20.54 -16.20 27.99
C ILE A 170 -19.93 -17.45 28.64
N THR A 171 -18.62 -17.65 28.49
CA THR A 171 -17.92 -18.80 29.03
C THR A 171 -18.10 -18.91 30.57
N HIS A 172 -17.94 -17.79 31.29
CA HIS A 172 -18.11 -17.77 32.73
C HIS A 172 -19.52 -18.13 33.20
N HIS A 173 -20.54 -17.74 32.43
CA HIS A 173 -21.95 -17.95 32.83
C HIS A 173 -22.54 -19.23 32.27
N THR A 174 -21.92 -19.91 31.32
CA THR A 174 -22.40 -21.18 30.74
C THR A 174 -21.69 -22.41 31.32
N ILE A 175 -20.49 -22.32 31.84
CA ILE A 175 -19.75 -23.44 32.45
C ILE A 175 -20.28 -23.78 33.87
N GLY A 176 -21.10 -22.93 34.47
CA GLY A 176 -21.74 -23.18 35.79
C GLY A 176 -23.08 -23.90 35.73
N VAL A 177 -23.50 -24.41 34.58
CA VAL A 177 -24.86 -25.00 34.36
C VAL A 177 -24.78 -26.48 33.93
N ILE A 178 -23.67 -27.17 34.19
CA ILE A 178 -23.54 -28.63 34.02
C ILE A 178 -23.29 -29.27 35.35
#